data_32e2c41e4b08d4f86179bf20f21dff58
#
_entry.id   32e2c41e4b08d4f86179bf20f21dff58
#
_cell.length_a   1.000
_cell.length_b   1.000
_cell.length_c   1.000
_cell.angle_alpha   90.00
_cell.angle_beta   90.00
_cell.angle_gamma   90.00
#
_symmetry.space_group_name_H-M   'P 1'
#
loop_
_entity.id
_entity.type
_entity.pdbx_description
1 polymer ?
#
loop_
_entity_poly.entity_id
_entity_poly.type
_entity_poly.pdbx_seq_one_letter_code
_entity_poly.pdbx_strand_id
1 'polypeptide(L)'
;DVKEGTKYVSYDRQFMAVVTESSLKIYKANESKPTTIDLKGRSISYFSWMPDRNYAIMGLYDSREVVMARLNADDPEHEVDTKLEDLPRNSKIVDAAYSEATNVVYMKVKVQEHAYRIYRTDANYDTRRVYMQATDIGHIGVFYDEDRFFYDNAKTGDIFMFNGIEGGWRVINPPGRFRLIGVDMDKTIYIARVDEDNNALTVYTGKLGVGFKPVYKYNHPTTFNELTLSDVKTIIKDGSDETTKVTEDDTSSKSSSDSKKKS
;
A
#
# COMPACT_ATOMS: atom_id res chain seq x y z
N ASP A 1 26.08 -8.26 19.91
CA ASP A 1 24.64 -8.34 19.65
C ASP A 1 24.37 -7.85 18.24
N VAL A 2 24.39 -8.80 17.30
CA VAL A 2 23.91 -8.54 15.94
C VAL A 2 22.42 -8.30 16.08
N LYS A 3 21.96 -7.08 15.85
CA LYS A 3 20.53 -6.83 15.69
C LYS A 3 20.04 -7.75 14.59
N GLU A 4 19.29 -8.77 14.95
CA GLU A 4 18.68 -9.64 13.97
C GLU A 4 17.83 -8.74 13.04
N GLY A 5 18.08 -8.87 11.73
CA GLY A 5 17.29 -8.13 10.74
C GLY A 5 15.84 -8.59 10.72
N THR A 6 15.00 -7.84 10.05
CA THR A 6 13.60 -8.22 9.81
C THR A 6 13.54 -9.40 8.85
N LYS A 7 12.75 -10.40 9.20
CA LYS A 7 12.59 -11.63 8.42
C LYS A 7 11.33 -11.55 7.56
N TYR A 8 11.47 -11.83 6.26
CA TYR A 8 10.39 -11.89 5.30
C TYR A 8 10.39 -13.24 4.61
N VAL A 9 9.29 -13.99 4.73
CA VAL A 9 9.15 -15.32 4.15
C VAL A 9 8.40 -15.22 2.81
N SER A 10 8.91 -15.89 1.76
CA SER A 10 8.27 -15.90 0.43
C SER A 10 6.93 -16.64 0.45
N TYR A 11 6.12 -16.44 -0.61
CA TYR A 11 4.75 -16.95 -0.70
C TYR A 11 4.66 -18.48 -0.54
N ASP A 12 5.65 -19.23 -1.03
CA ASP A 12 5.69 -20.69 -0.96
C ASP A 12 6.60 -21.22 0.17
N ARG A 13 7.12 -20.31 1.02
CA ARG A 13 8.05 -20.59 2.10
C ARG A 13 9.38 -21.25 1.71
N GLN A 14 9.75 -21.16 0.44
CA GLN A 14 11.04 -21.68 -0.03
C GLN A 14 12.20 -20.74 0.24
N PHE A 15 11.93 -19.45 0.44
CA PHE A 15 12.93 -18.44 0.70
C PHE A 15 12.57 -17.56 1.90
N MET A 16 13.59 -17.12 2.58
CA MET A 16 13.48 -16.13 3.65
C MET A 16 14.53 -15.06 3.44
N ALA A 17 14.10 -13.82 3.41
CA ALA A 17 14.99 -12.67 3.40
C ALA A 17 15.20 -12.16 4.82
N VAL A 18 16.45 -11.90 5.19
CA VAL A 18 16.81 -11.20 6.41
C VAL A 18 17.36 -9.84 6.03
N VAL A 19 16.63 -8.79 6.39
CA VAL A 19 16.81 -7.41 5.90
C VAL A 19 17.18 -6.50 7.05
N THR A 20 18.28 -5.77 6.89
CA THR A 20 18.61 -4.58 7.68
C THR A 20 18.71 -3.40 6.74
N GLU A 21 18.88 -2.19 7.25
CA GLU A 21 19.10 -1.01 6.38
C GLU A 21 20.30 -1.19 5.45
N SER A 22 21.34 -1.89 5.90
CA SER A 22 22.61 -2.00 5.17
C SER A 22 22.92 -3.40 4.64
N SER A 23 22.04 -4.38 4.82
CA SER A 23 22.32 -5.76 4.41
C SER A 23 21.07 -6.53 4.01
N LEU A 24 21.25 -7.46 3.08
CA LEU A 24 20.24 -8.41 2.64
C LEU A 24 20.86 -9.79 2.50
N LYS A 25 20.28 -10.77 3.18
CA LYS A 25 20.63 -12.17 3.07
C LYS A 25 19.41 -12.98 2.67
N ILE A 26 19.57 -13.85 1.66
CA ILE A 26 18.51 -14.74 1.18
C ILE A 26 18.87 -16.18 1.60
N TYR A 27 18.00 -16.78 2.39
CA TYR A 27 18.07 -18.19 2.79
C TYR A 27 17.13 -19.02 1.93
N LYS A 28 17.60 -20.12 1.39
CA LYS A 28 16.76 -21.09 0.70
C LYS A 28 16.44 -22.27 1.66
N ALA A 29 15.21 -22.79 1.56
CA ALA A 29 14.81 -23.96 2.36
C ALA A 29 15.80 -25.12 2.18
N ASN A 30 16.14 -25.78 3.27
CA ASN A 30 17.10 -26.90 3.32
C ASN A 30 18.57 -26.55 2.99
N GLU A 31 18.90 -25.27 2.86
CA GLU A 31 20.27 -24.80 2.73
C GLU A 31 20.70 -24.05 3.99
N SER A 32 21.92 -24.32 4.47
CA SER A 32 22.41 -23.73 5.70
C SER A 32 23.11 -22.38 5.51
N LYS A 33 23.57 -22.10 4.30
CA LYS A 33 24.29 -20.85 4.00
C LYS A 33 23.41 -19.91 3.19
N PRO A 34 23.26 -18.64 3.64
CA PRO A 34 22.55 -17.63 2.88
C PRO A 34 23.38 -17.12 1.71
N THR A 35 22.70 -16.60 0.70
CA THR A 35 23.30 -15.73 -0.30
C THR A 35 23.25 -14.30 0.21
N THR A 36 24.41 -13.66 0.33
CA THR A 36 24.49 -12.24 0.66
C THR A 36 24.39 -11.41 -0.61
N ILE A 37 23.45 -10.47 -0.61
CA ILE A 37 23.25 -9.60 -1.79
C ILE A 37 24.12 -8.37 -1.67
N ASP A 38 24.88 -8.07 -2.72
CA ASP A 38 25.66 -6.84 -2.82
C ASP A 38 24.70 -5.66 -3.13
N LEU A 39 24.55 -4.75 -2.17
CA LEU A 39 23.73 -3.55 -2.33
C LEU A 39 24.45 -2.40 -3.04
N LYS A 40 25.71 -2.58 -3.41
CA LYS A 40 26.53 -1.58 -4.12
C LYS A 40 26.61 -0.23 -3.39
N GLY A 41 26.73 -0.29 -2.05
CA GLY A 41 26.83 0.91 -1.21
C GLY A 41 25.51 1.60 -0.92
N ARG A 42 24.37 1.03 -1.34
CA ARG A 42 23.03 1.58 -1.10
C ARG A 42 22.43 0.98 0.18
N SER A 43 21.44 1.69 0.71
CA SER A 43 20.65 1.25 1.85
C SER A 43 19.28 0.77 1.40
N ILE A 44 18.64 -0.08 2.20
CA ILE A 44 17.30 -0.61 1.95
C ILE A 44 16.29 0.22 2.74
N SER A 45 15.28 0.77 2.07
CA SER A 45 14.14 1.45 2.69
C SER A 45 12.86 0.62 2.67
N TYR A 46 12.76 -0.36 1.78
CA TYR A 46 11.58 -1.18 1.60
C TYR A 46 11.95 -2.55 1.06
N PHE A 47 11.26 -3.58 1.55
CA PHE A 47 11.36 -4.93 1.04
C PHE A 47 9.98 -5.61 1.08
N SER A 48 9.60 -6.28 -0.01
CA SER A 48 8.40 -7.09 -0.06
C SER A 48 8.57 -8.25 -1.04
N TRP A 49 8.20 -9.44 -0.60
CA TRP A 49 8.01 -10.56 -1.54
C TRP A 49 6.75 -10.35 -2.38
N MET A 50 6.81 -10.74 -3.64
CA MET A 50 5.62 -10.83 -4.48
C MET A 50 4.74 -11.99 -3.98
N PRO A 51 3.39 -11.84 -4.03
CA PRO A 51 2.49 -12.83 -3.46
C PRO A 51 2.32 -14.10 -4.32
N ASP A 52 2.81 -14.11 -5.56
CA ASP A 52 2.57 -15.16 -6.55
C ASP A 52 3.85 -15.82 -7.11
N ARG A 53 5.03 -15.31 -6.74
CA ARG A 53 6.31 -15.81 -7.26
C ARG A 53 7.47 -15.45 -6.33
N ASN A 54 8.61 -16.15 -6.52
CA ASN A 54 9.82 -15.92 -5.71
C ASN A 54 10.65 -14.75 -6.22
N TYR A 55 10.00 -13.60 -6.37
CA TYR A 55 10.59 -12.32 -6.65
C TYR A 55 10.31 -11.36 -5.51
N ALA A 56 11.25 -10.49 -5.25
CA ALA A 56 11.08 -9.40 -4.30
C ALA A 56 11.17 -8.04 -4.98
N ILE A 57 10.46 -7.08 -4.43
CA ILE A 57 10.57 -5.67 -4.76
C ILE A 57 11.25 -4.96 -3.60
N MET A 58 12.28 -4.20 -3.90
CA MET A 58 13.03 -3.43 -2.91
C MET A 58 13.08 -1.96 -3.27
N GLY A 59 13.05 -1.12 -2.25
CA GLY A 59 13.46 0.27 -2.34
C GLY A 59 14.89 0.42 -1.85
N LEU A 60 15.77 0.91 -2.69
CA LEU A 60 17.16 1.19 -2.38
C LEU A 60 17.44 2.68 -2.53
N TYR A 61 18.34 3.20 -1.71
CA TYR A 61 18.71 4.61 -1.77
C TYR A 61 20.15 4.86 -1.33
N ASP A 62 20.71 5.93 -1.80
CA ASP A 62 21.93 6.54 -1.30
C ASP A 62 21.81 8.08 -1.36
N SER A 63 22.92 8.79 -1.20
CA SER A 63 22.92 10.26 -1.25
C SER A 63 22.60 10.84 -2.65
N ARG A 64 22.58 10.03 -3.69
CA ARG A 64 22.46 10.45 -5.09
C ARG A 64 21.18 9.98 -5.75
N GLU A 65 20.69 8.78 -5.39
CA GLU A 65 19.62 8.14 -6.14
C GLU A 65 18.67 7.34 -5.25
N VAL A 66 17.47 7.15 -5.78
CA VAL A 66 16.46 6.21 -5.30
C VAL A 66 16.21 5.19 -6.40
N VAL A 67 16.26 3.92 -6.04
CA VAL A 67 16.19 2.81 -6.98
C VAL A 67 15.13 1.84 -6.52
N MET A 68 14.30 1.38 -7.47
CA MET A 68 13.49 0.19 -7.29
C MET A 68 14.27 -1.00 -7.87
N ALA A 69 14.49 -2.01 -7.06
CA ALA A 69 15.16 -3.24 -7.48
C ALA A 69 14.18 -4.41 -7.49
N ARG A 70 14.24 -5.21 -8.54
CA ARG A 70 13.55 -6.50 -8.63
C ARG A 70 14.58 -7.61 -8.45
N LEU A 71 14.36 -8.46 -7.46
CA LEU A 71 15.25 -9.55 -7.11
C LEU A 71 14.57 -10.88 -7.43
N ASN A 72 15.23 -11.73 -8.23
CA ASN A 72 14.83 -13.12 -8.41
C ASN A 72 15.49 -13.97 -7.33
N ALA A 73 14.73 -14.60 -6.46
CA ALA A 73 15.28 -15.42 -5.39
C ALA A 73 16.05 -16.66 -5.88
N ASP A 74 15.70 -17.19 -7.07
CA ASP A 74 16.41 -18.30 -7.71
C ASP A 74 17.74 -17.88 -8.34
N ASP A 75 17.91 -16.61 -8.63
CA ASP A 75 19.12 -16.02 -9.20
C ASP A 75 19.39 -14.63 -8.61
N PRO A 76 19.68 -14.56 -7.30
CA PRO A 76 19.70 -13.29 -6.58
C PRO A 76 20.90 -12.39 -6.91
N GLU A 77 21.87 -12.87 -7.67
CA GLU A 77 23.02 -12.08 -8.13
C GLU A 77 22.68 -11.20 -9.35
N HIS A 78 21.56 -11.50 -10.02
CA HIS A 78 21.07 -10.79 -11.21
C HIS A 78 19.80 -10.00 -10.90
N GLU A 79 19.93 -8.94 -10.10
CA GLU A 79 18.84 -8.01 -9.85
C GLU A 79 18.68 -7.02 -11.00
N VAL A 80 17.45 -6.54 -11.19
CA VAL A 80 17.15 -5.46 -12.14
C VAL A 80 16.84 -4.20 -11.37
N ASP A 81 17.66 -3.18 -11.59
CA ASP A 81 17.53 -1.86 -10.97
C ASP A 81 16.81 -0.88 -11.89
N THR A 82 15.90 -0.10 -11.32
CA THR A 82 15.25 1.01 -12.02
C THR A 82 15.39 2.27 -11.18
N LYS A 83 16.09 3.26 -11.70
CA LYS A 83 16.25 4.54 -11.04
C LYS A 83 14.96 5.37 -11.16
N LEU A 84 14.54 5.97 -10.04
CA LEU A 84 13.44 6.93 -10.01
C LEU A 84 14.01 8.34 -10.23
N GLU A 85 13.50 9.03 -11.25
CA GLU A 85 14.01 10.34 -11.65
C GLU A 85 13.32 11.50 -10.90
N ASP A 86 13.99 12.66 -10.87
CA ASP A 86 13.46 13.93 -10.38
C ASP A 86 13.02 13.93 -8.90
N LEU A 87 13.69 13.19 -8.05
CA LEU A 87 13.38 13.14 -6.63
C LEU A 87 14.26 14.10 -5.82
N PRO A 88 13.68 14.76 -4.79
CA PRO A 88 14.46 15.50 -3.81
C PRO A 88 15.46 14.61 -3.08
N ARG A 89 16.49 15.20 -2.49
CA ARG A 89 17.41 14.48 -1.60
C ARG A 89 16.65 13.86 -0.42
N ASN A 90 17.15 12.75 0.06
CA ASN A 90 16.61 11.98 1.17
C ASN A 90 15.24 11.36 0.90
N SER A 91 14.82 11.28 -0.36
CA SER A 91 13.62 10.53 -0.75
C SER A 91 13.86 9.04 -0.58
N LYS A 92 12.80 8.32 -0.17
CA LYS A 92 12.86 6.86 0.04
C LYS A 92 11.57 6.21 -0.40
N ILE A 93 11.67 5.05 -1.05
CA ILE A 93 10.51 4.17 -1.27
C ILE A 93 10.10 3.61 0.09
N VAL A 94 8.84 3.79 0.47
CA VAL A 94 8.30 3.36 1.76
C VAL A 94 7.17 2.33 1.63
N ASP A 95 6.62 2.16 0.44
CA ASP A 95 5.60 1.16 0.16
C ASP A 95 5.56 0.85 -1.34
N ALA A 96 4.98 -0.30 -1.69
CA ALA A 96 4.74 -0.70 -3.07
C ALA A 96 3.44 -1.50 -3.19
N ALA A 97 2.79 -1.39 -4.34
CA ALA A 97 1.65 -2.19 -4.72
C ALA A 97 1.93 -2.86 -6.08
N TYR A 98 1.68 -4.15 -6.14
CA TYR A 98 2.01 -4.98 -7.29
C TYR A 98 0.75 -5.57 -7.91
N SER A 99 0.56 -5.31 -9.22
CA SER A 99 -0.50 -5.92 -10.02
C SER A 99 0.06 -7.17 -10.71
N GLU A 100 -0.33 -8.34 -10.22
CA GLU A 100 0.29 -9.62 -10.56
C GLU A 100 0.15 -9.97 -12.04
N ALA A 101 -1.06 -9.91 -12.57
CA ALA A 101 -1.34 -10.28 -13.96
C ALA A 101 -0.85 -9.26 -14.99
N THR A 102 -0.79 -7.98 -14.63
CA THR A 102 -0.30 -6.90 -15.51
C THR A 102 1.18 -6.63 -15.36
N ASN A 103 1.81 -7.16 -14.29
CA ASN A 103 3.21 -6.95 -13.93
C ASN A 103 3.60 -5.47 -13.78
N VAL A 104 2.66 -4.67 -13.27
CA VAL A 104 2.86 -3.25 -12.97
C VAL A 104 3.11 -3.08 -11.48
N VAL A 105 4.07 -2.25 -11.12
CA VAL A 105 4.39 -1.89 -9.74
C VAL A 105 4.19 -0.40 -9.55
N TYR A 106 3.46 -0.04 -8.49
CA TYR A 106 3.35 1.32 -7.99
C TYR A 106 4.17 1.46 -6.72
N MET A 107 4.97 2.49 -6.64
CA MET A 107 5.83 2.77 -5.49
C MET A 107 5.45 4.08 -4.84
N LYS A 108 5.28 4.04 -3.53
CA LYS A 108 5.06 5.22 -2.69
C LYS A 108 6.42 5.72 -2.21
N VAL A 109 6.77 6.93 -2.57
CA VAL A 109 8.05 7.57 -2.24
C VAL A 109 7.80 8.70 -1.25
N LYS A 110 8.40 8.61 -0.08
CA LYS A 110 8.40 9.69 0.90
C LYS A 110 9.45 10.73 0.50
N VAL A 111 9.04 11.96 0.24
CA VAL A 111 9.93 13.06 -0.12
C VAL A 111 10.18 14.01 1.04
N GLN A 112 9.25 14.12 1.96
CA GLN A 112 9.36 14.77 3.27
C GLN A 112 8.20 14.32 4.16
N GLU A 113 8.13 14.77 5.41
CA GLU A 113 7.00 14.45 6.29
C GLU A 113 5.70 14.91 5.65
N HIS A 114 4.69 14.02 5.66
CA HIS A 114 3.36 14.23 5.07
C HIS A 114 3.37 14.60 3.57
N ALA A 115 4.45 14.27 2.85
CA ALA A 115 4.54 14.48 1.42
C ALA A 115 5.12 13.26 0.70
N TYR A 116 4.36 12.76 -0.26
CA TYR A 116 4.66 11.54 -0.99
C TYR A 116 4.51 11.76 -2.49
N ARG A 117 5.22 10.93 -3.26
CA ARG A 117 5.04 10.82 -4.71
C ARG A 117 4.80 9.36 -5.07
N ILE A 118 4.10 9.15 -6.17
CA ILE A 118 3.88 7.83 -6.75
C ILE A 118 4.63 7.71 -8.06
N TYR A 119 5.34 6.59 -8.20
CA TYR A 119 5.98 6.15 -9.44
C TYR A 119 5.38 4.82 -9.87
N ARG A 120 5.23 4.65 -11.18
CA ARG A 120 4.72 3.43 -11.79
C ARG A 120 5.78 2.85 -12.72
N THR A 121 6.05 1.56 -12.59
CA THR A 121 6.94 0.80 -13.46
C THR A 121 6.17 -0.34 -14.12
N ASP A 122 6.24 -0.45 -15.44
CA ASP A 122 5.58 -1.51 -16.19
C ASP A 122 6.48 -2.75 -16.43
N ALA A 123 5.95 -3.72 -17.18
CA ALA A 123 6.65 -4.96 -17.49
C ALA A 123 7.93 -4.76 -18.32
N ASN A 124 8.06 -3.64 -19.02
CA ASN A 124 9.25 -3.26 -19.82
C ASN A 124 10.21 -2.38 -19.00
N TYR A 125 9.99 -2.22 -17.70
CA TYR A 125 10.74 -1.34 -16.79
C TYR A 125 10.65 0.14 -17.15
N ASP A 126 9.68 0.53 -17.99
CA ASP A 126 9.35 1.94 -18.22
C ASP A 126 8.76 2.53 -16.95
N THR A 127 9.41 3.58 -16.43
CA THR A 127 9.10 4.17 -15.15
C THR A 127 8.71 5.62 -15.33
N ARG A 128 7.58 5.99 -14.70
CA ARG A 128 7.10 7.37 -14.73
C ARG A 128 6.51 7.77 -13.39
N ARG A 129 6.56 9.05 -13.10
CA ARG A 129 5.80 9.64 -11.99
C ARG A 129 4.31 9.66 -12.33
N VAL A 130 3.48 9.26 -11.36
CA VAL A 130 2.04 9.42 -11.41
C VAL A 130 1.67 10.66 -10.60
N TYR A 131 1.07 11.67 -11.25
CA TYR A 131 0.64 12.89 -10.57
C TYR A 131 -0.68 12.64 -9.86
N MET A 132 -0.67 12.79 -8.54
CA MET A 132 -1.80 12.57 -7.68
C MET A 132 -2.57 13.85 -7.38
N GLN A 133 -3.84 13.68 -6.95
CA GLN A 133 -4.69 14.75 -6.40
C GLN A 133 -4.50 14.93 -4.89
N ALA A 134 -3.40 14.46 -4.35
CA ALA A 134 -3.06 14.52 -2.94
C ALA A 134 -1.54 14.56 -2.77
N THR A 135 -1.09 15.18 -1.68
CA THR A 135 0.33 15.18 -1.27
C THR A 135 0.54 14.21 -0.12
N ASP A 136 -0.33 14.24 0.90
CA ASP A 136 -0.29 13.32 2.03
C ASP A 136 -1.26 12.17 1.79
N ILE A 137 -0.70 10.97 1.69
CA ILE A 137 -1.43 9.73 1.41
C ILE A 137 -1.09 8.66 2.44
N GLY A 138 -1.99 7.72 2.62
CA GLY A 138 -1.79 6.55 3.48
C GLY A 138 -1.44 5.30 2.69
N HIS A 139 -2.20 4.23 2.92
CA HIS A 139 -2.04 2.98 2.20
C HIS A 139 -2.31 3.15 0.71
N ILE A 140 -1.65 2.32 -0.08
CA ILE A 140 -1.88 2.23 -1.52
C ILE A 140 -2.33 0.81 -1.87
N GLY A 141 -2.99 0.67 -3.00
CA GLY A 141 -3.43 -0.62 -3.52
C GLY A 141 -3.56 -0.59 -5.03
N VAL A 142 -3.54 -1.77 -5.63
CA VAL A 142 -3.77 -1.95 -7.06
C VAL A 142 -4.51 -3.27 -7.27
N PHE A 143 -5.37 -3.35 -8.27
CA PHE A 143 -6.00 -4.63 -8.62
C PHE A 143 -4.98 -5.63 -9.15
N TYR A 144 -5.18 -6.91 -8.84
CA TYR A 144 -4.24 -7.96 -9.25
C TYR A 144 -4.20 -8.18 -10.76
N ASP A 145 -5.30 -7.92 -11.47
CA ASP A 145 -5.52 -8.22 -12.89
C ASP A 145 -5.78 -7.00 -13.77
N GLU A 146 -5.85 -5.81 -13.18
CA GLU A 146 -6.09 -4.56 -13.89
C GLU A 146 -5.18 -3.46 -13.34
N ASP A 147 -4.72 -2.57 -14.21
CA ASP A 147 -3.93 -1.41 -13.83
C ASP A 147 -4.84 -0.29 -13.30
N ARG A 148 -5.49 -0.57 -12.17
CA ARG A 148 -6.35 0.34 -11.39
C ARG A 148 -5.70 0.55 -10.03
N PHE A 149 -5.18 1.73 -9.81
CA PHE A 149 -4.44 2.11 -8.62
C PHE A 149 -5.30 2.96 -7.68
N PHE A 150 -5.15 2.72 -6.38
CA PHE A 150 -5.96 3.34 -5.33
C PHE A 150 -5.07 4.04 -4.30
N TYR A 151 -5.46 5.23 -3.94
CA TYR A 151 -4.82 6.02 -2.89
C TYR A 151 -5.86 6.95 -2.24
N ASP A 152 -5.50 7.56 -1.13
CA ASP A 152 -6.36 8.52 -0.45
C ASP A 152 -5.72 9.91 -0.34
N ASN A 153 -6.53 10.89 0.01
CA ASN A 153 -6.08 12.19 0.47
C ASN A 153 -6.27 12.27 1.98
N ALA A 154 -5.17 12.23 2.73
CA ALA A 154 -5.21 12.25 4.20
C ALA A 154 -5.81 13.54 4.76
N LYS A 155 -5.78 14.64 4.01
CA LYS A 155 -6.33 15.93 4.41
C LYS A 155 -7.83 16.05 4.17
N THR A 156 -8.31 15.62 3.01
CA THR A 156 -9.72 15.77 2.62
C THR A 156 -10.57 14.55 2.95
N GLY A 157 -9.96 13.37 3.04
CA GLY A 157 -10.69 12.12 3.23
C GLY A 157 -11.33 11.58 1.97
N ASP A 158 -10.85 11.97 0.79
CA ASP A 158 -11.26 11.39 -0.48
C ASP A 158 -10.45 10.14 -0.82
N ILE A 159 -11.09 9.17 -1.42
CA ILE A 159 -10.45 7.96 -1.96
C ILE A 159 -10.45 8.07 -3.48
N PHE A 160 -9.29 7.88 -4.10
CA PHE A 160 -9.09 8.01 -5.53
C PHE A 160 -8.82 6.66 -6.19
N MET A 161 -9.40 6.47 -7.36
CA MET A 161 -9.00 5.44 -8.31
C MET A 161 -8.29 6.12 -9.49
N PHE A 162 -7.12 5.62 -9.83
CA PHE A 162 -6.32 6.05 -10.97
C PHE A 162 -6.27 4.95 -12.02
N ASN A 163 -6.54 5.31 -13.29
CA ASN A 163 -6.41 4.41 -14.43
C ASN A 163 -4.98 4.50 -14.98
N GLY A 164 -4.19 3.47 -14.78
CA GLY A 164 -2.78 3.46 -15.20
C GLY A 164 -2.58 3.44 -16.72
N ILE A 165 -3.55 2.94 -17.47
CA ILE A 165 -3.50 2.88 -18.95
C ILE A 165 -3.89 4.23 -19.55
N GLU A 166 -5.03 4.79 -19.15
CA GLU A 166 -5.60 6.00 -19.73
C GLU A 166 -5.18 7.30 -19.02
N GLY A 167 -4.72 7.19 -17.77
CA GLY A 167 -4.25 8.31 -16.96
C GLY A 167 -5.35 9.10 -16.25
N GLY A 168 -6.62 8.72 -16.38
CA GLY A 168 -7.72 9.38 -15.69
C GLY A 168 -7.84 8.96 -14.22
N TRP A 169 -8.51 9.79 -13.41
CA TRP A 169 -8.78 9.52 -12.00
C TRP A 169 -10.21 9.92 -11.63
N ARG A 170 -10.71 9.33 -10.55
CA ARG A 170 -12.01 9.73 -9.96
C ARG A 170 -12.04 9.43 -8.46
N VAL A 171 -12.90 10.15 -7.74
CA VAL A 171 -13.26 9.87 -6.35
C VAL A 171 -14.27 8.73 -6.33
N ILE A 172 -14.07 7.74 -5.47
CA ILE A 172 -14.90 6.54 -5.44
C ILE A 172 -15.68 6.34 -4.13
N ASN A 173 -15.32 7.03 -3.04
CA ASN A 173 -15.97 6.87 -1.74
C ASN A 173 -17.32 7.59 -1.68
N PRO A 174 -18.23 7.16 -0.78
CA PRO A 174 -19.43 7.91 -0.44
C PRO A 174 -19.10 9.29 0.14
N PRO A 175 -20.07 10.20 0.25
CA PRO A 175 -19.86 11.46 0.97
C PRO A 175 -19.39 11.21 2.40
N GLY A 176 -18.38 11.96 2.83
CA GLY A 176 -17.78 11.85 4.16
C GLY A 176 -16.26 11.80 4.11
N ARG A 177 -15.65 11.62 5.28
CA ARG A 177 -14.19 11.52 5.43
C ARG A 177 -13.79 10.08 5.54
N PHE A 178 -13.05 9.60 4.55
CA PHE A 178 -12.62 8.21 4.44
C PHE A 178 -11.11 8.10 4.27
N ARG A 179 -10.59 6.92 4.65
CA ARG A 179 -9.20 6.52 4.40
C ARG A 179 -9.18 5.15 3.75
N LEU A 180 -8.23 4.93 2.85
CA LEU A 180 -8.04 3.64 2.18
C LEU A 180 -7.36 2.66 3.14
N ILE A 181 -7.95 1.48 3.32
CA ILE A 181 -7.31 0.35 4.02
C ILE A 181 -6.54 -0.51 3.03
N GLY A 182 -7.14 -0.86 1.91
CA GLY A 182 -6.52 -1.67 0.86
C GLY A 182 -7.53 -2.28 -0.10
N VAL A 183 -7.00 -3.07 -1.03
CA VAL A 183 -7.78 -3.86 -1.99
C VAL A 183 -7.31 -5.31 -1.93
N ASP A 184 -8.23 -6.26 -2.11
CA ASP A 184 -7.91 -7.68 -2.07
C ASP A 184 -7.95 -8.35 -3.45
N MET A 185 -7.69 -9.67 -3.48
CA MET A 185 -7.68 -10.47 -4.69
C MET A 185 -9.04 -10.58 -5.39
N ASP A 186 -10.13 -10.38 -4.64
CA ASP A 186 -11.50 -10.37 -5.19
C ASP A 186 -11.91 -8.99 -5.73
N LYS A 187 -10.96 -8.06 -5.78
CA LYS A 187 -11.17 -6.66 -6.18
C LYS A 187 -12.14 -5.93 -5.25
N THR A 188 -12.25 -6.40 -4.02
CA THR A 188 -12.97 -5.70 -2.95
C THR A 188 -12.09 -4.60 -2.40
N ILE A 189 -12.66 -3.40 -2.30
CA ILE A 189 -12.01 -2.22 -1.77
C ILE A 189 -12.48 -2.01 -0.33
N TYR A 190 -11.51 -1.87 0.58
CA TYR A 190 -11.75 -1.65 2.01
C TYR A 190 -11.38 -0.22 2.34
N ILE A 191 -12.34 0.52 2.91
CA ILE A 191 -12.16 1.90 3.35
C ILE A 191 -12.69 2.06 4.77
N ALA A 192 -12.16 3.02 5.51
CA ALA A 192 -12.65 3.37 6.83
C ALA A 192 -13.18 4.81 6.83
N ARG A 193 -14.39 5.01 7.34
CA ARG A 193 -14.84 6.33 7.73
C ARG A 193 -14.08 6.72 9.00
N VAL A 194 -13.51 7.93 9.02
CA VAL A 194 -12.69 8.43 10.10
C VAL A 194 -13.23 9.74 10.67
N ASP A 195 -12.89 10.01 11.92
CA ASP A 195 -13.13 11.31 12.55
C ASP A 195 -12.01 12.32 12.22
N GLU A 196 -12.09 13.50 12.78
CA GLU A 196 -11.11 14.58 12.57
C GLU A 196 -9.71 14.25 13.13
N ASP A 197 -9.64 13.35 14.11
CA ASP A 197 -8.40 12.88 14.72
C ASP A 197 -7.82 11.63 14.03
N ASN A 198 -8.35 11.28 12.86
CA ASN A 198 -7.96 10.11 12.08
C ASN A 198 -8.18 8.78 12.83
N ASN A 199 -9.22 8.72 13.66
CA ASN A 199 -9.69 7.48 14.25
C ASN A 199 -10.71 6.80 13.34
N ALA A 200 -10.54 5.50 13.11
CA ALA A 200 -11.49 4.71 12.36
C ALA A 200 -12.79 4.52 13.17
N LEU A 201 -13.90 4.81 12.54
CA LEU A 201 -15.24 4.68 13.11
C LEU A 201 -15.97 3.47 12.54
N THR A 202 -15.96 3.32 11.22
CA THR A 202 -16.70 2.28 10.50
C THR A 202 -15.91 1.82 9.28
N VAL A 203 -15.85 0.52 9.08
CA VAL A 203 -15.27 -0.08 7.87
C VAL A 203 -16.37 -0.29 6.84
N TYR A 204 -16.09 0.13 5.62
CA TYR A 204 -16.92 -0.08 4.43
C TYR A 204 -16.17 -0.98 3.46
N THR A 205 -16.92 -1.81 2.75
CA THR A 205 -16.41 -2.55 1.60
C THR A 205 -17.21 -2.21 0.36
N GLY A 206 -16.56 -2.28 -0.79
CA GLY A 206 -17.22 -2.02 -2.06
C GLY A 206 -16.43 -2.54 -3.24
N LYS A 207 -17.06 -2.44 -4.40
CA LYS A 207 -16.46 -2.75 -5.71
C LYS A 207 -16.73 -1.60 -6.67
N LEU A 208 -15.82 -1.39 -7.61
CA LEU A 208 -16.02 -0.39 -8.66
C LEU A 208 -17.34 -0.64 -9.40
N GLY A 209 -18.13 0.42 -9.56
CA GLY A 209 -19.42 0.37 -10.26
C GLY A 209 -20.58 -0.19 -9.42
N VAL A 210 -20.34 -0.71 -8.22
CA VAL A 210 -21.36 -1.25 -7.32
C VAL A 210 -21.61 -0.35 -6.11
N GLY A 211 -20.55 0.33 -5.63
CA GLY A 211 -20.60 1.20 -4.45
C GLY A 211 -20.15 0.51 -3.17
N PHE A 212 -20.29 1.22 -2.06
CA PHE A 212 -19.80 0.83 -0.74
C PHE A 212 -20.92 0.62 0.25
N LYS A 213 -20.71 -0.36 1.17
CA LYS A 213 -21.61 -0.64 2.29
C LYS A 213 -20.82 -0.77 3.58
N PRO A 214 -21.35 -0.28 4.73
CA PRO A 214 -20.73 -0.51 6.03
C PRO A 214 -20.79 -1.99 6.41
N VAL A 215 -19.68 -2.52 6.91
CA VAL A 215 -19.57 -3.93 7.30
C VAL A 215 -19.14 -4.13 8.74
N TYR A 216 -18.49 -3.14 9.35
CA TYR A 216 -18.02 -3.22 10.73
C TYR A 216 -17.97 -1.84 11.37
N LYS A 217 -18.45 -1.73 12.62
CA LYS A 217 -18.40 -0.51 13.43
C LYS A 217 -17.50 -0.73 14.64
N TYR A 218 -16.51 0.13 14.82
CA TYR A 218 -15.66 0.09 16.00
C TYR A 218 -16.40 0.58 17.24
N ASN A 219 -16.29 -0.15 18.34
CA ASN A 219 -16.87 0.24 19.63
C ASN A 219 -16.05 1.31 20.35
N HIS A 220 -14.77 1.39 20.02
CA HIS A 220 -13.83 2.35 20.56
C HIS A 220 -13.07 3.06 19.44
N PRO A 221 -12.65 4.33 19.62
CA PRO A 221 -11.79 4.99 18.66
C PRO A 221 -10.54 4.14 18.40
N THR A 222 -10.27 3.85 17.12
CA THR A 222 -9.13 3.05 16.70
C THR A 222 -8.29 3.86 15.75
N THR A 223 -7.00 4.04 16.06
CA THR A 223 -6.09 4.82 15.22
C THR A 223 -5.99 4.20 13.83
N PHE A 224 -6.39 4.96 12.81
CA PHE A 224 -6.42 4.45 11.44
C PHE A 224 -5.03 4.00 10.96
N ASN A 225 -3.96 4.73 11.28
CA ASN A 225 -2.61 4.43 10.81
C ASN A 225 -2.09 3.06 11.28
N GLU A 226 -2.67 2.47 12.31
CA GLU A 226 -2.33 1.15 12.83
C GLU A 226 -3.09 0.01 12.15
N LEU A 227 -4.10 0.32 11.34
CA LEU A 227 -4.91 -0.68 10.65
C LEU A 227 -4.20 -1.22 9.41
N THR A 228 -4.17 -2.55 9.30
CA THR A 228 -3.74 -3.25 8.09
C THR A 228 -4.94 -3.96 7.44
N LEU A 229 -4.83 -4.23 6.14
CA LEU A 229 -5.88 -4.99 5.43
C LEU A 229 -6.09 -6.37 6.06
N SER A 230 -5.02 -7.05 6.46
CA SER A 230 -5.09 -8.37 7.09
C SER A 230 -5.86 -8.33 8.41
N ASP A 231 -5.58 -7.34 9.27
CA ASP A 231 -6.26 -7.16 10.55
C ASP A 231 -7.75 -6.88 10.34
N VAL A 232 -8.09 -6.01 9.40
CA VAL A 232 -9.47 -5.65 9.08
C VAL A 232 -10.25 -6.83 8.52
N LYS A 233 -9.65 -7.61 7.61
CA LYS A 233 -10.28 -8.84 7.09
C LYS A 233 -10.55 -9.86 8.20
N THR A 234 -9.63 -10.00 9.15
CA THR A 234 -9.80 -10.89 10.32
C THR A 234 -10.95 -10.43 11.21
N ILE A 235 -11.02 -9.14 11.52
CA ILE A 235 -12.11 -8.57 12.33
C ILE A 235 -13.47 -8.77 11.66
N ILE A 236 -13.58 -8.53 10.35
CA ILE A 236 -14.83 -8.72 9.61
C ILE A 236 -15.24 -10.18 9.62
N LYS A 237 -14.31 -11.11 9.45
CA LYS A 237 -14.57 -12.55 9.47
C LYS A 237 -15.05 -13.02 10.83
N ASP A 238 -14.40 -12.59 11.91
CA ASP A 238 -14.73 -12.97 13.29
C ASP A 238 -16.01 -12.24 13.77
N GLY A 239 -16.19 -10.98 13.36
CA GLY A 239 -17.36 -10.16 13.70
C GLY A 239 -18.63 -10.55 12.95
N SER A 240 -18.55 -11.40 11.91
CA SER A 240 -19.76 -11.92 11.22
C SER A 240 -20.61 -12.85 12.08
N ASP A 241 -20.05 -13.41 13.16
CA ASP A 241 -20.75 -14.23 14.14
C ASP A 241 -21.37 -13.39 15.29
N GLU A 242 -20.92 -12.16 15.49
CA GLU A 242 -21.52 -11.21 16.43
C GLU A 242 -22.29 -10.14 15.63
N THR A 243 -23.62 -10.22 15.69
CA THR A 243 -24.57 -9.36 15.00
C THR A 243 -24.43 -7.87 15.39
N THR A 244 -23.41 -7.20 14.95
CA THR A 244 -23.41 -5.73 14.86
C THR A 244 -23.99 -5.34 13.51
N LYS A 245 -25.32 -5.40 13.38
CA LYS A 245 -26.02 -4.79 12.25
C LYS A 245 -25.78 -3.30 12.32
N VAL A 246 -24.92 -2.78 11.44
CA VAL A 246 -24.83 -1.34 11.18
C VAL A 246 -26.13 -0.99 10.45
N THR A 247 -27.05 -0.31 11.15
CA THR A 247 -28.31 0.14 10.55
C THR A 247 -28.05 1.39 9.70
N GLU A 248 -28.77 1.53 8.59
CA GLU A 248 -28.66 2.68 7.70
C GLU A 248 -28.89 4.03 8.41
N ASP A 249 -29.51 4.04 9.58
CA ASP A 249 -29.78 5.24 10.38
C ASP A 249 -28.52 5.90 10.95
N ASP A 250 -27.42 5.16 11.12
CA ASP A 250 -26.15 5.72 11.62
C ASP A 250 -25.40 6.57 10.57
N THR A 251 -25.76 6.46 9.31
CA THR A 251 -25.12 7.20 8.20
C THR A 251 -25.84 8.51 7.85
N SER A 252 -27.14 8.67 8.22
CA SER A 252 -27.96 9.81 7.85
C SER A 252 -27.90 10.99 8.81
N SER A 253 -27.40 10.84 10.03
CA SER A 253 -27.49 11.87 11.09
C SER A 253 -26.42 12.98 11.03
N LYS A 254 -25.45 12.92 10.13
CA LYS A 254 -24.40 13.95 10.00
C LYS A 254 -24.40 14.77 8.69
N SER A 255 -25.27 14.48 7.75
CA SER A 255 -25.34 15.27 6.50
C SER A 255 -26.16 16.56 6.60
N SER A 256 -26.84 16.79 7.73
CA SER A 256 -27.74 17.95 7.89
C SER A 256 -27.15 19.13 8.67
N SER A 257 -25.92 19.06 9.19
CA SER A 257 -25.35 20.14 10.01
C SER A 257 -24.42 21.11 9.27
N ASP A 258 -24.02 20.82 8.02
CA ASP A 258 -23.08 21.67 7.28
C ASP A 258 -23.72 22.63 6.27
N SER A 259 -25.05 22.71 6.18
CA SER A 259 -25.72 23.59 5.24
C SER A 259 -26.19 24.94 5.83
N LYS A 260 -25.82 25.27 7.08
CA LYS A 260 -26.17 26.57 7.69
C LYS A 260 -24.96 27.29 8.23
N LYS A 261 -24.12 27.81 7.34
CA LYS A 261 -23.26 28.99 7.60
C LYS A 261 -22.73 29.53 6.28
N LYS A 262 -23.57 30.20 5.53
CA LYS A 262 -23.24 31.30 4.64
C LYS A 262 -24.47 32.19 4.48
N SER A 263 -24.52 33.18 5.27
CA SER A 263 -25.18 34.46 5.00
C SER A 263 -24.35 35.54 5.66
#